data_2361181405d24e9bd4437bcccf1e9e03
#
_entry.id   2361181405d24e9bd4437bcccf1e9e03
#
_cell.length_a   1.000
_cell.length_b   1.000
_cell.length_c   1.000
_cell.angle_alpha   90.00
_cell.angle_beta   90.00
_cell.angle_gamma   90.00
#
_symmetry.space_group_name_H-M   'P 1'
#
loop_
_entity.id
_entity.type
_entity.pdbx_description
1 polymer ?
#
loop_
_entity_poly.entity_id
_entity_poly.type
_entity_poly.pdbx_seq_one_letter_code
_entity_poly.pdbx_strand_id
1 'polypeptide(L)'
;MHAHLNIALRAARDAAEAIAHASDRLDRIKVIDKQPESFLTSMDQEADNTIHYHLKKAFPSHAVHSRVSGHHPGENGEPTWLVDPLVGSRNFFYGYPQFGVSIAKESEGVVTHAVLLSPLIGDEFTAIRGDGALLNSRRIRVAESKELLDTLIGVDQAKISPKLFGRLTQIL
;
A
#
# COMPACT_ATOMS: atom_id res chain seq x y z
N MET A 1 -18.28 12.53 -8.20
CA MET A 1 -17.62 11.23 -8.50
C MET A 1 -16.13 11.49 -8.62
N HIS A 2 -15.33 10.85 -7.80
CA HIS A 2 -13.89 11.19 -7.67
C HIS A 2 -13.06 10.42 -8.69
N ALA A 3 -12.82 11.02 -9.86
CA ALA A 3 -12.07 10.38 -10.96
C ALA A 3 -10.70 9.85 -10.51
N HIS A 4 -9.98 10.61 -9.68
CA HIS A 4 -8.67 10.19 -9.13
C HIS A 4 -8.77 8.89 -8.32
N LEU A 5 -9.77 8.79 -7.42
CA LEU A 5 -9.96 7.59 -6.62
C LEU A 5 -10.30 6.38 -7.48
N ASN A 6 -11.18 6.55 -8.47
CA ASN A 6 -11.62 5.45 -9.34
C ASN A 6 -10.47 4.89 -10.17
N ILE A 7 -9.59 5.75 -10.69
CA ILE A 7 -8.41 5.30 -11.45
C ILE A 7 -7.40 4.62 -10.53
N ALA A 8 -7.11 5.19 -9.36
CA ALA A 8 -6.22 4.56 -8.38
C ALA A 8 -6.75 3.19 -7.94
N LEU A 9 -8.06 3.09 -7.69
CA LEU A 9 -8.71 1.85 -7.30
C LEU A 9 -8.63 0.79 -8.40
N ARG A 10 -8.86 1.17 -9.66
CA ARG A 10 -8.71 0.27 -10.80
C ARG A 10 -7.26 -0.21 -10.93
N ALA A 11 -6.29 0.70 -10.84
CA ALA A 11 -4.88 0.35 -10.89
C ALA A 11 -4.48 -0.62 -9.77
N ALA A 12 -4.97 -0.37 -8.54
CA ALA A 12 -4.73 -1.24 -7.39
C ALA A 12 -5.37 -2.63 -7.57
N ARG A 13 -6.59 -2.70 -8.11
CA ARG A 13 -7.28 -3.99 -8.36
C ARG A 13 -6.56 -4.83 -9.39
N ASP A 14 -6.16 -4.24 -10.52
CA ASP A 14 -5.45 -4.97 -11.59
C ASP A 14 -4.10 -5.49 -11.07
N ALA A 15 -3.36 -4.70 -10.28
CA ALA A 15 -2.13 -5.13 -9.64
C ALA A 15 -2.38 -6.22 -8.57
N ALA A 16 -3.41 -6.06 -7.75
CA ALA A 16 -3.76 -7.02 -6.70
C ALA A 16 -4.20 -8.37 -7.26
N GLU A 17 -4.93 -8.39 -8.38
CA GLU A 17 -5.30 -9.62 -9.09
C GLU A 17 -4.06 -10.38 -9.56
N ALA A 18 -3.08 -9.70 -10.17
CA ALA A 18 -1.82 -10.31 -10.57
C ALA A 18 -1.05 -10.88 -9.36
N ILE A 19 -0.99 -10.14 -8.25
CA ILE A 19 -0.35 -10.58 -7.00
C ILE A 19 -1.06 -11.82 -6.43
N ALA A 20 -2.39 -11.83 -6.39
CA ALA A 20 -3.17 -12.97 -5.91
C ALA A 20 -2.90 -14.22 -6.74
N HIS A 21 -2.93 -14.12 -8.06
CA HIS A 21 -2.59 -15.24 -8.96
C HIS A 21 -1.16 -15.74 -8.77
N ALA A 22 -0.21 -14.83 -8.56
CA ALA A 22 1.19 -15.18 -8.34
C ALA A 22 1.43 -15.87 -6.99
N SER A 23 0.59 -15.60 -5.99
CA SER A 23 0.69 -16.21 -4.65
C SER A 23 0.50 -17.74 -4.67
N ASP A 24 -0.18 -18.29 -5.67
CA ASP A 24 -0.34 -19.74 -5.87
C ASP A 24 0.90 -20.42 -6.48
N ARG A 25 1.90 -19.62 -6.94
CA ARG A 25 3.08 -20.10 -7.66
C ARG A 25 4.34 -19.35 -7.24
N LEU A 26 4.59 -19.29 -5.96
CA LEU A 26 5.73 -18.58 -5.37
C LEU A 26 7.09 -19.11 -5.85
N ASP A 27 7.17 -20.38 -6.29
CA ASP A 27 8.34 -21.00 -6.92
C ASP A 27 8.82 -20.29 -8.20
N ARG A 28 7.96 -19.52 -8.85
CA ARG A 28 8.26 -18.74 -10.06
C ARG A 28 8.71 -17.29 -9.77
N ILE A 29 8.56 -16.84 -8.53
CA ILE A 29 8.91 -15.48 -8.14
C ILE A 29 10.42 -15.36 -7.95
N LYS A 30 11.02 -14.41 -8.64
CA LYS A 30 12.45 -14.12 -8.53
C LYS A 30 12.67 -13.02 -7.50
N VAL A 31 13.61 -13.24 -6.59
CA VAL A 31 14.11 -12.19 -5.71
C VAL A 31 15.10 -11.33 -6.50
N ILE A 32 14.86 -10.02 -6.56
CA ILE A 32 15.67 -9.04 -7.27
C ILE A 32 16.64 -8.37 -6.31
N ASP A 33 16.16 -7.99 -5.11
CA ASP A 33 16.99 -7.44 -4.05
C ASP A 33 16.64 -8.08 -2.71
N LYS A 34 17.67 -8.38 -1.92
CA LYS A 34 17.54 -9.02 -0.60
C LYS A 34 18.52 -8.39 0.38
N GLN A 35 18.16 -7.24 0.90
CA GLN A 35 18.89 -6.55 1.96
C GLN A 35 18.07 -6.58 3.27
N PRO A 36 18.68 -6.32 4.44
CA PRO A 36 17.94 -6.24 5.70
C PRO A 36 16.76 -5.26 5.64
N GLU A 37 16.96 -4.12 4.98
CA GLU A 37 16.00 -3.02 4.90
C GLU A 37 15.23 -2.95 3.56
N SER A 38 15.64 -3.76 2.56
CA SER A 38 15.03 -3.80 1.24
C SER A 38 14.78 -5.23 0.81
N PHE A 39 13.56 -5.53 0.40
CA PHE A 39 13.22 -6.81 -0.21
C PHE A 39 12.36 -6.55 -1.44
N LEU A 40 12.86 -6.96 -2.60
CA LEU A 40 12.23 -6.71 -3.89
C LEU A 40 12.14 -8.00 -4.70
N THR A 41 10.97 -8.25 -5.27
CA THR A 41 10.71 -9.39 -6.14
C THR A 41 10.30 -8.97 -7.54
N SER A 42 10.26 -9.94 -8.47
CA SER A 42 9.73 -9.71 -9.81
C SER A 42 8.25 -9.29 -9.78
N MET A 43 7.50 -9.70 -8.74
CA MET A 43 6.10 -9.30 -8.59
C MET A 43 5.95 -7.82 -8.20
N ASP A 44 6.86 -7.29 -7.40
CA ASP A 44 6.92 -5.85 -7.09
C ASP A 44 7.03 -5.02 -8.37
N GLN A 45 7.90 -5.44 -9.30
CA GLN A 45 8.10 -4.74 -10.59
C GLN A 45 6.87 -4.86 -11.50
N GLU A 46 6.27 -6.04 -11.58
CA GLU A 46 5.07 -6.26 -12.40
C GLU A 46 3.89 -5.42 -11.91
N ALA A 47 3.65 -5.40 -10.60
CA ALA A 47 2.62 -4.58 -9.99
C ALA A 47 2.89 -3.07 -10.18
N ASP A 48 4.15 -2.65 -10.04
CA ASP A 48 4.56 -1.26 -10.29
C ASP A 48 4.27 -0.82 -11.72
N ASN A 49 4.66 -1.62 -12.70
CA ASN A 49 4.40 -1.34 -14.11
C ASN A 49 2.90 -1.23 -14.41
N THR A 50 2.09 -2.10 -13.83
CA THR A 50 0.62 -2.08 -13.98
C THR A 50 0.03 -0.78 -13.43
N ILE A 51 0.41 -0.41 -12.21
CA ILE A 51 -0.08 0.81 -11.57
C ILE A 51 0.38 2.05 -12.35
N HIS A 52 1.65 2.08 -12.71
CA HIS A 52 2.23 3.20 -13.47
C HIS A 52 1.51 3.41 -14.80
N TYR A 53 1.22 2.33 -15.55
CA TYR A 53 0.46 2.39 -16.78
C TYR A 53 -0.90 3.07 -16.61
N HIS A 54 -1.68 2.66 -15.61
CA HIS A 54 -3.00 3.23 -15.35
C HIS A 54 -2.93 4.71 -14.97
N LEU A 55 -2.00 5.06 -14.08
CA LEU A 55 -1.85 6.43 -13.60
C LEU A 55 -1.39 7.38 -14.71
N LYS A 56 -0.34 7.01 -15.45
CA LYS A 56 0.18 7.85 -16.53
C LYS A 56 -0.76 7.94 -17.74
N LYS A 57 -1.54 6.90 -18.03
CA LYS A 57 -2.56 6.94 -19.07
C LYS A 57 -3.69 7.93 -18.75
N ALA A 58 -4.11 7.97 -17.48
CA ALA A 58 -5.22 8.84 -17.06
C ALA A 58 -4.75 10.27 -16.69
N PHE A 59 -3.54 10.40 -16.15
CA PHE A 59 -2.97 11.64 -15.63
C PHE A 59 -1.52 11.80 -16.10
N PRO A 60 -1.29 12.08 -17.38
CA PRO A 60 0.07 12.13 -17.95
C PRO A 60 0.94 13.23 -17.34
N SER A 61 0.33 14.34 -16.87
CA SER A 61 1.03 15.47 -16.23
C SER A 61 1.41 15.22 -14.77
N HIS A 62 0.76 14.26 -14.09
CA HIS A 62 1.05 14.00 -12.67
C HIS A 62 2.41 13.30 -12.50
N ALA A 63 3.12 13.62 -11.42
CA ALA A 63 4.28 12.85 -10.99
C ALA A 63 3.86 11.49 -10.40
N VAL A 64 4.76 10.51 -10.45
CA VAL A 64 4.62 9.24 -9.75
C VAL A 64 5.89 9.00 -8.95
N HIS A 65 5.76 8.75 -7.65
CA HIS A 65 6.84 8.34 -6.78
C HIS A 65 6.55 6.94 -6.27
N SER A 66 7.23 5.96 -6.87
CA SER A 66 7.09 4.55 -6.49
C SER A 66 8.25 4.09 -5.60
N ARG A 67 7.93 3.21 -4.65
CA ARG A 67 8.96 2.50 -3.85
C ARG A 67 9.88 1.65 -4.74
N VAL A 68 9.38 1.16 -5.87
CA VAL A 68 10.10 0.23 -6.76
C VAL A 68 10.86 0.96 -7.87
N SER A 69 10.16 1.75 -8.69
CA SER A 69 10.76 2.43 -9.83
C SER A 69 11.26 3.86 -9.53
N GLY A 70 11.08 4.33 -8.30
CA GLY A 70 11.56 5.65 -7.88
C GLY A 70 10.67 6.79 -8.36
N HIS A 71 11.30 7.95 -8.62
CA HIS A 71 10.60 9.17 -8.98
C HIS A 71 10.49 9.34 -10.49
N HIS A 72 9.25 9.45 -10.97
CA HIS A 72 8.89 9.81 -12.34
C HIS A 72 8.30 11.22 -12.34
N PRO A 73 8.98 12.20 -12.90
CA PRO A 73 8.56 13.59 -12.84
C PRO A 73 7.23 13.83 -13.56
N GLY A 74 6.46 14.78 -13.05
CA GLY A 74 5.29 15.36 -13.67
C GLY A 74 5.54 16.83 -14.06
N GLU A 75 4.49 17.55 -14.39
CA GLU A 75 4.54 19.00 -14.63
C GLU A 75 4.51 19.77 -13.31
N ASN A 76 5.08 20.97 -13.30
CA ASN A 76 5.14 21.82 -12.11
C ASN A 76 3.74 22.17 -11.62
N GLY A 77 3.50 21.99 -10.31
CA GLY A 77 2.22 22.29 -9.68
C GLY A 77 1.18 21.17 -9.76
N GLU A 78 1.46 20.11 -10.54
CA GLU A 78 0.57 18.96 -10.64
C GLU A 78 0.75 17.99 -9.44
N PRO A 79 -0.29 17.23 -9.12
CA PRO A 79 -0.23 16.24 -8.03
C PRO A 79 0.82 15.16 -8.23
N THR A 80 1.23 14.54 -7.11
CA THR A 80 2.12 13.37 -7.10
C THR A 80 1.35 12.14 -6.62
N TRP A 81 1.51 11.03 -7.33
CA TRP A 81 1.07 9.72 -6.86
C TRP A 81 2.18 9.05 -6.07
N LEU A 82 1.88 8.64 -4.85
CA LEU A 82 2.75 7.85 -3.98
C LEU A 82 2.33 6.40 -4.07
N VAL A 83 3.24 5.53 -4.51
CA VAL A 83 2.92 4.13 -4.83
C VAL A 83 3.84 3.19 -4.07
N ASP A 84 3.25 2.27 -3.30
CA ASP A 84 3.90 1.02 -2.89
C ASP A 84 3.15 -0.14 -3.55
N PRO A 85 3.71 -0.72 -4.62
CA PRO A 85 2.99 -1.69 -5.45
C PRO A 85 2.81 -3.04 -4.77
N LEU A 86 3.67 -3.39 -3.81
CA LEU A 86 3.58 -4.59 -3.00
C LEU A 86 4.11 -4.33 -1.58
N VAL A 87 3.22 -3.80 -0.73
CA VAL A 87 3.48 -3.66 0.71
C VAL A 87 3.64 -5.06 1.30
N GLY A 88 4.78 -5.32 1.94
CA GLY A 88 5.05 -6.66 2.51
C GLY A 88 5.56 -7.69 1.51
N SER A 89 6.41 -7.30 0.54
CA SER A 89 7.04 -8.19 -0.46
C SER A 89 7.69 -9.42 0.16
N ARG A 90 8.29 -9.28 1.35
CA ARG A 90 8.87 -10.42 2.09
C ARG A 90 7.79 -11.39 2.56
N ASN A 91 6.67 -10.89 3.09
CA ASN A 91 5.53 -11.71 3.49
C ASN A 91 4.97 -12.48 2.29
N PHE A 92 4.77 -11.78 1.17
CA PHE A 92 4.33 -12.39 -0.08
C PHE A 92 5.25 -13.53 -0.51
N PHE A 93 6.57 -13.28 -0.56
CA PHE A 93 7.54 -14.29 -1.01
C PHE A 93 7.59 -15.54 -0.13
N TYR A 94 7.35 -15.39 1.18
CA TYR A 94 7.30 -16.52 2.12
C TYR A 94 5.88 -17.08 2.33
N GLY A 95 4.88 -16.66 1.55
CA GLY A 95 3.50 -17.17 1.64
C GLY A 95 2.74 -16.72 2.88
N TYR A 96 3.21 -15.67 3.58
CA TYR A 96 2.48 -15.10 4.70
C TYR A 96 1.45 -14.07 4.20
N PRO A 97 0.13 -14.24 4.47
CA PRO A 97 -0.94 -13.53 3.77
C PRO A 97 -1.15 -12.06 4.22
N GLN A 98 -0.12 -11.41 4.72
CA GLN A 98 -0.15 -10.00 5.13
C GLN A 98 0.65 -9.15 4.15
N PHE A 99 0.05 -8.87 3.00
CA PHE A 99 0.61 -7.99 1.97
C PHE A 99 -0.52 -7.25 1.23
N GLY A 100 -0.16 -6.20 0.52
CA GLY A 100 -1.17 -5.38 -0.15
C GLY A 100 -0.59 -4.41 -1.17
N VAL A 101 -1.48 -3.64 -1.79
CA VAL A 101 -1.16 -2.56 -2.72
C VAL A 101 -1.57 -1.23 -2.09
N SER A 102 -0.69 -0.25 -2.12
CA SER A 102 -0.97 1.10 -1.59
C SER A 102 -0.73 2.16 -2.65
N ILE A 103 -1.74 2.99 -2.89
CA ILE A 103 -1.67 4.13 -3.81
C ILE A 103 -2.28 5.34 -3.12
N ALA A 104 -1.53 6.44 -3.05
CA ALA A 104 -2.03 7.70 -2.52
C ALA A 104 -1.78 8.85 -3.50
N LYS A 105 -2.61 9.88 -3.46
CA LYS A 105 -2.42 11.12 -4.21
C LYS A 105 -2.13 12.26 -3.26
N GLU A 106 -0.99 12.90 -3.46
CA GLU A 106 -0.57 14.11 -2.77
C GLU A 106 -0.78 15.34 -3.67
N SER A 107 -1.26 16.41 -3.09
CA SER A 107 -1.36 17.72 -3.72
C SER A 107 -0.89 18.75 -2.70
N GLU A 108 0.07 19.61 -3.08
CA GLU A 108 0.61 20.67 -2.22
C GLU A 108 1.10 20.16 -0.85
N GLY A 109 1.80 19.00 -0.84
CA GLY A 109 2.32 18.37 0.39
C GLY A 109 1.26 17.69 1.26
N VAL A 110 0.02 17.56 0.78
CA VAL A 110 -1.08 16.96 1.53
C VAL A 110 -1.66 15.76 0.79
N VAL A 111 -1.74 14.61 1.45
CA VAL A 111 -2.42 13.43 0.91
C VAL A 111 -3.93 13.69 0.88
N THR A 112 -4.52 13.59 -0.31
CA THR A 112 -5.94 13.88 -0.57
C THR A 112 -6.79 12.66 -0.86
N HIS A 113 -6.20 11.64 -1.49
CA HIS A 113 -6.87 10.38 -1.82
C HIS A 113 -5.94 9.22 -1.45
N ALA A 114 -6.51 8.12 -1.00
CA ALA A 114 -5.76 6.90 -0.71
C ALA A 114 -6.57 5.65 -1.04
N VAL A 115 -5.86 4.63 -1.52
CA VAL A 115 -6.35 3.27 -1.73
C VAL A 115 -5.36 2.31 -1.07
N LEU A 116 -5.85 1.36 -0.29
CA LEU A 116 -5.10 0.23 0.21
C LEU A 116 -5.92 -1.03 -0.05
N LEU A 117 -5.32 -2.02 -0.69
CA LEU A 117 -5.99 -3.25 -1.07
C LEU A 117 -5.19 -4.46 -0.60
N SER A 118 -5.87 -5.40 0.09
CA SER A 118 -5.30 -6.66 0.53
C SER A 118 -5.79 -7.80 -0.37
N PRO A 119 -4.96 -8.32 -1.30
CA PRO A 119 -5.40 -9.21 -2.38
C PRO A 119 -6.05 -10.51 -1.91
N LEU A 120 -5.49 -11.13 -0.86
CA LEU A 120 -5.96 -12.45 -0.39
C LEU A 120 -7.14 -12.35 0.57
N ILE A 121 -7.23 -11.28 1.34
CA ILE A 121 -8.32 -11.05 2.30
C ILE A 121 -9.53 -10.45 1.57
N GLY A 122 -9.29 -9.74 0.46
CA GLY A 122 -10.32 -9.04 -0.30
C GLY A 122 -10.73 -7.70 0.33
N ASP A 123 -9.95 -7.18 1.26
CA ASP A 123 -10.22 -5.90 1.88
C ASP A 123 -9.73 -4.75 1.00
N GLU A 124 -10.63 -3.81 0.73
CA GLU A 124 -10.42 -2.63 -0.07
C GLU A 124 -10.71 -1.38 0.76
N PHE A 125 -9.65 -0.71 1.21
CA PHE A 125 -9.76 0.56 1.91
C PHE A 125 -9.62 1.71 0.94
N THR A 126 -10.53 2.68 1.02
CA THR A 126 -10.46 3.93 0.28
C THR A 126 -10.67 5.11 1.20
N ALA A 127 -10.00 6.21 0.94
CA ALA A 127 -10.18 7.44 1.70
C ALA A 127 -10.05 8.68 0.82
N ILE A 128 -10.85 9.68 1.12
CA ILE A 128 -10.76 11.02 0.53
C ILE A 128 -10.76 12.02 1.68
N ARG A 129 -9.83 12.97 1.59
CA ARG A 129 -9.74 14.04 2.60
C ARG A 129 -11.05 14.84 2.62
N GLY A 130 -11.65 14.93 3.79
CA GLY A 130 -12.94 15.58 4.01
C GLY A 130 -14.15 14.66 3.88
N ASP A 131 -14.06 13.55 3.12
CA ASP A 131 -15.18 12.62 2.92
C ASP A 131 -15.12 11.40 3.85
N GLY A 132 -13.95 11.15 4.47
CA GLY A 132 -13.70 10.03 5.37
C GLY A 132 -13.17 8.78 4.67
N ALA A 133 -13.29 7.62 5.34
CA ALA A 133 -12.74 6.35 4.87
C ALA A 133 -13.82 5.27 4.75
N LEU A 134 -13.60 4.36 3.79
CA LEU A 134 -14.47 3.22 3.52
C LEU A 134 -13.64 1.93 3.53
N LEU A 135 -14.24 0.85 3.99
CA LEU A 135 -13.80 -0.54 3.81
C LEU A 135 -14.88 -1.28 3.03
N ASN A 136 -14.53 -1.82 1.86
CA ASN A 136 -15.46 -2.53 0.98
C ASN A 136 -16.75 -1.72 0.75
N SER A 137 -16.59 -0.42 0.44
CA SER A 137 -17.66 0.56 0.21
C SER A 137 -18.51 0.91 1.47
N ARG A 138 -18.17 0.40 2.65
CA ARG A 138 -18.84 0.74 3.92
C ARG A 138 -18.00 1.75 4.70
N ARG A 139 -18.65 2.80 5.20
CA ARG A 139 -17.97 3.83 6.00
C ARG A 139 -17.39 3.22 7.28
N ILE A 140 -16.13 3.49 7.52
CA ILE A 140 -15.43 3.11 8.76
C ILE A 140 -15.10 4.34 9.60
N ARG A 141 -14.93 4.11 10.90
CA ARG A 141 -14.48 5.12 11.87
C ARG A 141 -13.51 4.48 12.83
N VAL A 142 -12.72 5.29 13.50
CA VAL A 142 -11.87 4.83 14.61
C VAL A 142 -12.72 4.22 15.72
N ALA A 143 -12.18 3.23 16.43
CA ALA A 143 -12.82 2.65 17.58
C ALA A 143 -12.93 3.69 18.72
N GLU A 144 -13.99 3.59 19.54
CA GLU A 144 -14.20 4.45 20.71
C GLU A 144 -13.54 3.89 21.97
N SER A 145 -12.74 2.83 21.86
CA SER A 145 -12.05 2.20 22.99
C SER A 145 -11.15 3.21 23.72
N LYS A 146 -11.33 3.31 25.04
CA LYS A 146 -10.56 4.21 25.91
C LYS A 146 -9.58 3.48 26.82
N GLU A 147 -9.80 2.19 26.99
CA GLU A 147 -8.99 1.34 27.86
C GLU A 147 -8.07 0.43 27.06
N LEU A 148 -6.84 0.27 27.51
CA LEU A 148 -5.85 -0.56 26.86
C LEU A 148 -6.28 -2.04 26.81
N LEU A 149 -6.98 -2.50 27.86
CA LEU A 149 -7.48 -3.87 27.96
C LEU A 149 -8.55 -4.22 26.91
N ASP A 150 -9.21 -3.22 26.33
CA ASP A 150 -10.24 -3.39 25.28
C ASP A 150 -9.66 -3.18 23.86
N THR A 151 -8.33 -3.21 23.73
CA THR A 151 -7.67 -2.81 22.51
C THR A 151 -6.79 -3.94 21.97
N LEU A 152 -6.85 -4.19 20.65
CA LEU A 152 -5.89 -5.01 19.94
C LEU A 152 -4.78 -4.11 19.40
N ILE A 153 -3.54 -4.39 19.76
CA ILE A 153 -2.37 -3.63 19.32
C ILE A 153 -1.56 -4.45 18.32
N GLY A 154 -1.46 -3.95 17.09
CA GLY A 154 -0.55 -4.48 16.08
C GLY A 154 0.84 -3.88 16.24
N VAL A 155 1.86 -4.72 16.19
CA VAL A 155 3.26 -4.32 16.38
C VAL A 155 4.12 -4.81 15.23
N ASP A 156 4.83 -3.90 14.54
CA ASP A 156 5.86 -4.25 13.56
C ASP A 156 7.22 -4.34 14.25
N GLN A 157 7.67 -5.57 14.51
CA GLN A 157 8.91 -5.83 15.22
C GLN A 157 10.15 -5.26 14.50
N ALA A 158 10.14 -5.17 13.17
CA ALA A 158 11.28 -4.66 12.39
C ALA A 158 11.56 -3.16 12.65
N LYS A 159 10.55 -2.43 13.12
CA LYS A 159 10.63 -0.99 13.42
C LYS A 159 10.74 -0.67 14.92
N ILE A 160 10.72 -1.69 15.76
CA ILE A 160 10.79 -1.50 17.21
C ILE A 160 12.23 -1.48 17.65
N SER A 161 12.67 -0.35 18.23
CA SER A 161 13.94 -0.29 18.92
C SER A 161 13.93 -1.21 20.17
N PRO A 162 15.05 -1.79 20.58
CA PRO A 162 15.12 -2.60 21.81
C PRO A 162 14.56 -1.90 23.05
N LYS A 163 14.72 -0.57 23.13
CA LYS A 163 14.18 0.26 24.20
C LYS A 163 12.63 0.33 24.17
N LEU A 164 12.04 0.41 22.98
CA LEU A 164 10.57 0.42 22.81
C LEU A 164 9.99 -0.96 23.10
N PHE A 165 10.66 -2.03 22.67
CA PHE A 165 10.26 -3.40 22.96
C PHE A 165 10.23 -3.67 24.48
N GLY A 166 11.28 -3.26 25.22
CA GLY A 166 11.31 -3.38 26.67
C GLY A 166 10.21 -2.59 27.39
N ARG A 167 9.74 -1.48 26.82
CA ARG A 167 8.58 -0.74 27.37
C ARG A 167 7.25 -1.43 27.07
N LEU A 168 7.07 -2.00 25.89
CA LEU A 168 5.85 -2.72 25.52
C LEU A 168 5.66 -3.97 26.39
N THR A 169 6.73 -4.71 26.72
CA THR A 169 6.67 -5.88 27.60
C THR A 169 6.40 -5.54 29.08
N GLN A 170 6.50 -4.27 29.47
CA GLN A 170 6.13 -3.80 30.82
C GLN A 170 4.67 -3.36 30.93
N ILE A 171 3.99 -3.17 29.79
CA ILE A 171 2.59 -2.73 29.72
C ILE A 171 1.65 -3.95 29.57
N LEU A 172 2.17 -5.07 29.07
CA LEU A 172 1.48 -6.36 28.93
C LEU A 172 1.68 -7.22 30.17
#